data_56cddb89373cae78b5c67380c41a04dc
#
_entry.id   56cddb89373cae78b5c67380c41a04dc
#
_cell.length_a   1.000
_cell.length_b   1.000
_cell.length_c   1.000
_cell.angle_alpha   90.00
_cell.angle_beta   90.00
_cell.angle_gamma   90.00
#
_symmetry.space_group_name_H-M   'P 1'
#
loop_
_entity.id
_entity.type
_entity.pdbx_description
1 polymer ?
#
loop_
_entity_poly.entity_id
_entity_poly.type
_entity_poly.pdbx_seq_one_letter_code
_entity_poly.pdbx_strand_id
1 'polypeptide(L)'
;IEAAHGRAPAVATGVKRSNPENIVFTYQGDGDLASIGMAHTVHAAARNENITVIFINNAIYGMTGGQMAPTSLPGQITQTSPYGRDVNHCGYPIRVCEMLSQLEGPEYLARVTVNNVKNVKNAKKAIKKAFENQVNGKGFSLVEVLSSCPTNWGLTPKKALEWIDEKMIPYYPLGVYKDRSLQGKED
;
A
#
# COMPACT_ATOMS: atom_id res chain seq x y z
N ILE A 1 -5.32 -10.32 -15.54
CA ILE A 1 -4.00 -10.97 -15.69
C ILE A 1 -3.48 -11.27 -14.30
N GLU A 2 -3.06 -12.50 -14.06
CA GLU A 2 -2.34 -12.87 -12.85
C GLU A 2 -0.83 -12.72 -13.10
N ALA A 3 -0.14 -12.03 -12.19
CA ALA A 3 1.31 -11.88 -12.24
C ALA A 3 1.98 -12.78 -11.20
N ALA A 4 3.21 -13.21 -11.47
CA ALA A 4 4.01 -13.88 -10.45
C ALA A 4 4.20 -12.97 -9.23
N HIS A 5 4.30 -13.56 -8.04
CA HIS A 5 4.42 -12.86 -6.76
C HIS A 5 5.54 -11.81 -6.79
N GLY A 6 5.22 -10.58 -6.40
CA GLY A 6 6.10 -9.42 -6.43
C GLY A 6 6.34 -8.80 -7.82
N ARG A 7 5.73 -9.32 -8.88
CA ARG A 7 5.99 -8.85 -10.26
C ARG A 7 4.89 -7.97 -10.85
N ALA A 8 3.79 -7.75 -10.10
CA ALA A 8 2.65 -7.01 -10.61
C ALA A 8 2.99 -5.61 -11.16
N PRO A 9 3.81 -4.75 -10.52
CA PRO A 9 4.16 -3.45 -11.08
C PRO A 9 5.00 -3.54 -12.37
N ALA A 10 5.84 -4.57 -12.50
CA ALA A 10 6.62 -4.79 -13.73
C ALA A 10 5.73 -5.25 -14.88
N VAL A 11 4.82 -6.19 -14.62
CA VAL A 11 3.83 -6.66 -15.61
C VAL A 11 2.90 -5.52 -16.02
N ALA A 12 2.39 -4.75 -15.05
CA ALA A 12 1.53 -3.59 -15.31
C ALA A 12 2.24 -2.54 -16.17
N THR A 13 3.52 -2.26 -15.91
CA THR A 13 4.36 -1.38 -16.74
C THR A 13 4.42 -1.89 -18.19
N GLY A 14 4.70 -3.17 -18.40
CA GLY A 14 4.74 -3.77 -19.73
C GLY A 14 3.40 -3.67 -20.45
N VAL A 15 2.30 -4.03 -19.77
CA VAL A 15 0.94 -3.95 -20.34
C VAL A 15 0.59 -2.50 -20.69
N LYS A 16 0.85 -1.53 -19.80
CA LYS A 16 0.55 -0.12 -20.04
C LYS A 16 1.34 0.46 -21.21
N ARG A 17 2.62 0.11 -21.31
CA ARG A 17 3.48 0.58 -22.42
C ARG A 17 3.09 -0.03 -23.76
N SER A 18 2.66 -1.30 -23.77
CA SER A 18 2.19 -1.97 -25.00
C SER A 18 0.81 -1.50 -25.44
N ASN A 19 -0.04 -1.08 -24.49
CA ASN A 19 -1.40 -0.62 -24.74
C ASN A 19 -1.68 0.66 -23.94
N PRO A 20 -1.19 1.83 -24.40
CA PRO A 20 -1.24 3.09 -23.66
C PRO A 20 -2.65 3.54 -23.29
N GLU A 21 -3.68 3.20 -24.08
CA GLU A 21 -5.07 3.57 -23.87
C GLU A 21 -5.74 2.78 -22.73
N ASN A 22 -5.18 1.63 -22.35
CA ASN A 22 -5.77 0.82 -21.30
C ASN A 22 -5.58 1.47 -19.91
N ILE A 23 -6.61 1.37 -19.07
CA ILE A 23 -6.47 1.62 -17.64
C ILE A 23 -5.86 0.36 -17.02
N VAL A 24 -4.67 0.50 -16.43
CA VAL A 24 -3.90 -0.60 -15.87
C VAL A 24 -3.65 -0.34 -14.38
N PHE A 25 -4.04 -1.27 -13.54
CA PHE A 25 -3.78 -1.17 -12.11
C PHE A 25 -3.28 -2.49 -11.53
N THR A 26 -2.59 -2.42 -10.40
CA THR A 26 -2.23 -3.57 -9.60
C THR A 26 -3.02 -3.58 -8.31
N TYR A 27 -3.31 -4.78 -7.80
CA TYR A 27 -3.92 -5.00 -6.50
C TYR A 27 -3.04 -5.99 -5.74
N GLN A 28 -2.37 -5.50 -4.69
CA GLN A 28 -1.29 -6.23 -4.03
C GLN A 28 -1.41 -6.16 -2.51
N GLY A 29 -1.11 -7.25 -1.83
CA GLY A 29 -0.92 -7.28 -0.38
C GLY A 29 0.47 -6.77 0.04
N ASP A 30 0.66 -6.59 1.33
CA ASP A 30 1.90 -6.12 1.93
C ASP A 30 3.05 -7.14 1.79
N GLY A 31 2.76 -8.41 1.89
CA GLY A 31 3.73 -9.47 1.63
C GLY A 31 4.18 -9.55 0.17
N ASP A 32 3.35 -9.10 -0.74
CA ASP A 32 3.67 -9.02 -2.16
C ASP A 32 4.44 -7.73 -2.48
N LEU A 33 3.82 -6.57 -2.26
CA LEU A 33 4.36 -5.27 -2.64
C LEU A 33 5.56 -4.85 -1.78
N ALA A 34 5.43 -4.95 -0.46
CA ALA A 34 6.43 -4.46 0.49
C ALA A 34 7.55 -5.47 0.80
N SER A 35 7.49 -6.67 0.22
CA SER A 35 8.52 -7.71 0.34
C SER A 35 9.20 -7.92 -1.02
N ILE A 36 8.91 -9.03 -1.68
CA ILE A 36 9.56 -9.43 -2.93
C ILE A 36 9.30 -8.44 -4.09
N GLY A 37 8.20 -7.68 -4.04
CA GLY A 37 7.81 -6.68 -5.05
C GLY A 37 8.39 -5.29 -4.85
N MET A 38 9.10 -5.01 -3.75
CA MET A 38 9.52 -3.66 -3.39
C MET A 38 10.36 -2.99 -4.48
N ALA A 39 11.36 -3.67 -5.02
CA ALA A 39 12.22 -3.10 -6.06
C ALA A 39 11.41 -2.70 -7.31
N HIS A 40 10.45 -3.53 -7.73
CA HIS A 40 9.62 -3.23 -8.89
C HIS A 40 8.69 -2.05 -8.64
N THR A 41 8.14 -1.94 -7.42
CA THR A 41 7.30 -0.81 -7.00
C THR A 41 8.10 0.49 -7.00
N VAL A 42 9.29 0.50 -6.38
CA VAL A 42 10.19 1.66 -6.35
C VAL A 42 10.57 2.11 -7.76
N HIS A 43 10.96 1.19 -8.63
CA HIS A 43 11.34 1.53 -10.01
C HIS A 43 10.17 2.01 -10.86
N ALA A 44 8.96 1.44 -10.69
CA ALA A 44 7.76 1.94 -11.37
C ALA A 44 7.40 3.35 -10.91
N ALA A 45 7.46 3.60 -9.60
CA ALA A 45 7.25 4.93 -9.02
C ALA A 45 8.30 5.94 -9.47
N ALA A 46 9.59 5.60 -9.43
CA ALA A 46 10.69 6.48 -9.84
C ALA A 46 10.59 6.90 -11.32
N ARG A 47 10.15 5.98 -12.20
CA ARG A 47 9.92 6.27 -13.62
C ARG A 47 8.58 6.97 -13.90
N ASN A 48 7.79 7.22 -12.88
CA ASN A 48 6.44 7.77 -13.01
C ASN A 48 5.57 6.99 -14.02
N GLU A 49 5.62 5.65 -13.98
CA GLU A 49 4.82 4.81 -14.87
C GLU A 49 3.34 5.14 -14.73
N ASN A 50 2.63 5.29 -15.85
CA ASN A 50 1.21 5.68 -15.83
C ASN A 50 0.31 4.51 -15.42
N ILE A 51 0.45 4.04 -14.20
CA ILE A 51 -0.32 2.94 -13.58
C ILE A 51 -0.85 3.36 -12.20
N THR A 52 -1.91 2.68 -11.75
CA THR A 52 -2.45 2.82 -10.41
C THR A 52 -2.11 1.60 -9.58
N VAL A 53 -1.58 1.80 -8.38
CA VAL A 53 -1.27 0.73 -7.44
C VAL A 53 -2.24 0.79 -6.26
N ILE A 54 -3.02 -0.26 -6.06
CA ILE A 54 -3.84 -0.46 -4.86
C ILE A 54 -3.10 -1.43 -3.96
N PHE A 55 -2.63 -0.90 -2.84
CA PHE A 55 -1.79 -1.61 -1.90
C PHE A 55 -2.56 -1.90 -0.61
N ILE A 56 -2.86 -3.15 -0.33
CA ILE A 56 -3.56 -3.60 0.87
C ILE A 56 -2.53 -3.95 1.94
N ASN A 57 -2.49 -3.13 2.99
CA ASN A 57 -1.62 -3.34 4.14
C ASN A 57 -2.47 -3.85 5.32
N ASN A 58 -2.30 -5.11 5.66
CA ASN A 58 -2.90 -5.73 6.85
C ASN A 58 -1.86 -6.17 7.89
N ALA A 59 -0.62 -5.71 7.74
CA ALA A 59 0.48 -5.94 8.67
C ALA A 59 0.80 -7.43 8.95
N ILE A 60 0.49 -8.34 8.00
CA ILE A 60 0.75 -9.77 8.17
C ILE A 60 0.64 -10.50 6.82
N TYR A 61 1.37 -11.62 6.62
CA TYR A 61 1.11 -12.52 5.51
C TYR A 61 -0.20 -13.30 5.74
N GLY A 62 -1.30 -12.77 5.22
CA GLY A 62 -2.64 -13.32 5.47
C GLY A 62 -2.87 -14.67 4.80
N MET A 63 -2.57 -14.79 3.50
CA MET A 63 -2.88 -15.95 2.67
C MET A 63 -2.14 -17.22 3.11
N THR A 64 -0.89 -17.08 3.54
CA THR A 64 0.01 -18.20 3.87
C THR A 64 -0.06 -18.64 5.33
N GLY A 65 -0.92 -18.02 6.16
CA GLY A 65 -1.19 -18.47 7.52
C GLY A 65 -0.63 -17.58 8.64
N GLY A 66 -0.29 -16.33 8.36
CA GLY A 66 -0.02 -15.36 9.42
C GLY A 66 1.44 -15.18 9.80
N GLN A 67 2.36 -15.29 8.86
CA GLN A 67 3.78 -14.97 9.08
C GLN A 67 3.99 -13.46 9.19
N MET A 68 5.10 -13.06 9.79
CA MET A 68 5.51 -11.66 9.89
C MET A 68 5.79 -11.08 8.50
N ALA A 69 5.09 -10.01 8.15
CA ALA A 69 5.32 -9.24 6.94
C ALA A 69 6.32 -8.10 7.19
N PRO A 70 6.91 -7.50 6.14
CA PRO A 70 7.72 -6.28 6.28
C PRO A 70 6.98 -5.14 6.96
N THR A 71 5.65 -5.14 6.91
CA THR A 71 4.74 -4.14 7.50
C THR A 71 4.22 -4.48 8.88
N SER A 72 4.49 -5.69 9.42
CA SER A 72 4.05 -6.08 10.77
C SER A 72 4.59 -5.12 11.82
N LEU A 73 3.73 -4.69 12.76
CA LEU A 73 4.06 -3.66 13.76
C LEU A 73 5.10 -4.16 14.79
N PRO A 74 5.85 -3.24 15.43
CA PRO A 74 6.69 -3.60 16.57
C PRO A 74 5.84 -4.28 17.66
N GLY A 75 6.33 -5.39 18.19
CA GLY A 75 5.63 -6.20 19.19
C GLY A 75 4.47 -7.03 18.67
N GLN A 76 4.13 -6.95 17.37
CA GLN A 76 3.03 -7.74 16.80
C GLN A 76 3.38 -9.23 16.80
N ILE A 77 2.51 -10.03 17.41
CA ILE A 77 2.61 -11.49 17.43
C ILE A 77 2.15 -12.03 16.07
N THR A 78 2.97 -12.92 15.49
CA THR A 78 2.70 -13.62 14.24
C THR A 78 3.21 -15.06 14.32
N GLN A 79 2.92 -15.89 13.34
CA GLN A 79 3.40 -17.29 13.30
C GLN A 79 4.93 -17.40 13.34
N THR A 80 5.63 -16.42 12.76
CA THR A 80 7.10 -16.40 12.73
C THR A 80 7.72 -15.44 13.75
N SER A 81 6.91 -14.74 14.55
CA SER A 81 7.31 -13.91 15.69
C SER A 81 6.38 -14.15 16.88
N PRO A 82 6.42 -15.35 17.51
CA PRO A 82 5.47 -15.74 18.56
C PRO A 82 5.58 -14.93 19.86
N TYR A 83 6.71 -14.28 20.06
CA TYR A 83 6.96 -13.37 21.20
C TYR A 83 6.79 -11.88 20.83
N GLY A 84 6.27 -11.61 19.62
CA GLY A 84 6.17 -10.28 19.05
C GLY A 84 7.38 -9.91 18.17
N ARG A 85 7.16 -8.98 17.20
CA ARG A 85 8.25 -8.46 16.37
C ARG A 85 9.24 -7.68 17.23
N ASP A 86 10.45 -8.18 17.38
CA ASP A 86 11.57 -7.45 17.98
C ASP A 86 12.28 -6.63 16.89
N VAL A 87 12.23 -5.32 17.03
CA VAL A 87 12.84 -4.39 16.04
C VAL A 87 14.36 -4.45 16.03
N ASN A 88 15.00 -4.88 17.12
CA ASN A 88 16.46 -5.06 17.18
C ASN A 88 16.92 -6.28 16.37
N HIS A 89 16.03 -7.24 16.19
CA HIS A 89 16.33 -8.50 15.49
C HIS A 89 15.77 -8.52 14.07
N CYS A 90 14.53 -8.03 13.90
CA CYS A 90 13.76 -8.11 12.64
C CYS A 90 13.68 -6.76 11.92
N GLY A 91 14.27 -5.70 12.45
CA GLY A 91 14.18 -4.35 11.91
C GLY A 91 12.79 -3.72 12.06
N TYR A 92 12.70 -2.47 11.68
CA TYR A 92 11.45 -1.69 11.74
C TYR A 92 10.52 -1.99 10.56
N PRO A 93 9.20 -1.86 10.74
CA PRO A 93 8.24 -1.95 9.65
C PRO A 93 8.49 -0.93 8.55
N ILE A 94 8.33 -1.35 7.29
CA ILE A 94 8.50 -0.46 6.13
C ILE A 94 7.27 0.43 6.00
N ARG A 95 7.50 1.75 5.91
CA ARG A 95 6.49 2.77 5.64
C ARG A 95 6.52 3.14 4.16
N VAL A 96 5.71 2.45 3.37
CA VAL A 96 5.77 2.54 1.90
C VAL A 96 5.45 3.93 1.38
N CYS A 97 4.38 4.58 1.87
CA CYS A 97 4.02 5.92 1.42
C CYS A 97 5.11 6.95 1.73
N GLU A 98 5.69 6.91 2.95
CA GLU A 98 6.77 7.81 3.35
C GLU A 98 8.02 7.60 2.51
N MET A 99 8.39 6.34 2.28
CA MET A 99 9.57 6.01 1.47
C MET A 99 9.40 6.47 0.03
N LEU A 100 8.26 6.18 -0.60
CA LEU A 100 8.01 6.58 -1.99
C LEU A 100 7.82 8.08 -2.15
N SER A 101 7.42 8.81 -1.10
CA SER A 101 7.26 10.26 -1.14
C SER A 101 8.57 11.01 -1.37
N GLN A 102 9.71 10.37 -1.05
CA GLN A 102 11.04 10.91 -1.32
C GLN A 102 11.45 10.86 -2.78
N LEU A 103 10.75 10.06 -3.60
CA LEU A 103 11.00 10.00 -5.04
C LEU A 103 10.32 11.17 -5.74
N GLU A 104 10.94 11.73 -6.76
CA GLU A 104 10.33 12.80 -7.56
C GLU A 104 9.18 12.30 -8.43
N GLY A 105 9.28 11.07 -8.96
CA GLY A 105 8.38 10.51 -9.96
C GLY A 105 6.89 10.45 -9.58
N PRO A 106 6.49 9.92 -8.41
CA PRO A 106 5.08 9.69 -8.12
C PRO A 106 4.21 10.94 -8.21
N GLU A 107 3.08 10.83 -8.90
CA GLU A 107 2.06 11.90 -8.99
C GLU A 107 1.22 11.98 -7.70
N TYR A 108 0.79 10.81 -7.19
CA TYR A 108 -0.11 10.77 -6.03
C TYR A 108 0.19 9.58 -5.13
N LEU A 109 0.35 9.85 -3.83
CA LEU A 109 0.54 8.84 -2.80
C LEU A 109 -0.38 9.15 -1.63
N ALA A 110 -1.22 8.20 -1.25
CA ALA A 110 -2.13 8.36 -0.12
C ALA A 110 -2.23 7.09 0.71
N ARG A 111 -2.40 7.24 2.02
CA ARG A 111 -2.76 6.16 2.93
C ARG A 111 -4.14 6.40 3.49
N VAL A 112 -4.99 5.40 3.36
CA VAL A 112 -6.38 5.39 3.81
C VAL A 112 -6.67 4.11 4.60
N THR A 113 -7.88 4.01 5.15
CA THR A 113 -8.35 2.77 5.79
C THR A 113 -9.82 2.54 5.47
N VAL A 114 -10.32 1.35 5.78
CA VAL A 114 -11.72 0.94 5.53
C VAL A 114 -12.42 0.44 6.79
N ASN A 115 -11.93 0.83 7.95
CA ASN A 115 -12.40 0.35 9.26
C ASN A 115 -13.75 0.93 9.71
N ASN A 116 -14.26 1.97 9.03
CA ASN A 116 -15.58 2.54 9.29
C ASN A 116 -16.14 3.24 8.03
N VAL A 117 -17.43 3.60 8.06
CA VAL A 117 -18.15 4.18 6.91
C VAL A 117 -17.52 5.49 6.40
N LYS A 118 -17.05 6.37 7.31
CA LYS A 118 -16.38 7.62 6.93
C LYS A 118 -15.09 7.34 6.17
N ASN A 119 -14.29 6.43 6.69
CA ASN A 119 -13.02 6.05 6.09
C ASN A 119 -13.18 5.31 4.75
N VAL A 120 -14.22 4.47 4.61
CA VAL A 120 -14.57 3.87 3.31
C VAL A 120 -14.89 4.95 2.26
N LYS A 121 -15.63 6.01 2.63
CA LYS A 121 -15.89 7.13 1.71
C LYS A 121 -14.60 7.87 1.33
N ASN A 122 -13.68 8.04 2.27
CA ASN A 122 -12.37 8.66 2.00
C ASN A 122 -11.50 7.77 1.11
N ALA A 123 -11.47 6.46 1.36
CA ALA A 123 -10.77 5.49 0.53
C ALA A 123 -11.27 5.51 -0.92
N LYS A 124 -12.60 5.53 -1.12
CA LYS A 124 -13.20 5.67 -2.46
C LYS A 124 -12.76 6.95 -3.18
N LYS A 125 -12.68 8.08 -2.47
CA LYS A 125 -12.21 9.36 -3.05
C LYS A 125 -10.73 9.27 -3.48
N ALA A 126 -9.87 8.72 -2.62
CA ALA A 126 -8.45 8.56 -2.91
C ALA A 126 -8.21 7.63 -4.11
N ILE A 127 -8.89 6.49 -4.15
CA ILE A 127 -8.81 5.53 -5.26
C ILE A 127 -9.31 6.18 -6.56
N LYS A 128 -10.46 6.87 -6.51
CA LYS A 128 -10.99 7.59 -7.69
C LYS A 128 -9.97 8.59 -8.22
N LYS A 129 -9.36 9.40 -7.35
CA LYS A 129 -8.32 10.37 -7.73
C LYS A 129 -7.12 9.69 -8.39
N ALA A 130 -6.67 8.55 -7.85
CA ALA A 130 -5.57 7.79 -8.42
C ALA A 130 -5.87 7.32 -9.86
N PHE A 131 -7.08 6.84 -10.12
CA PHE A 131 -7.51 6.47 -11.47
C PHE A 131 -7.69 7.69 -12.39
N GLU A 132 -8.22 8.79 -11.89
CA GLU A 132 -8.33 10.04 -12.65
C GLU A 132 -6.95 10.57 -13.07
N ASN A 133 -5.94 10.47 -12.21
CA ASN A 133 -4.57 10.81 -12.57
C ASN A 133 -4.05 9.93 -13.71
N GLN A 134 -4.32 8.61 -13.65
CA GLN A 134 -3.91 7.69 -14.72
C GLN A 134 -4.59 8.01 -16.05
N VAL A 135 -5.91 8.24 -16.04
CA VAL A 135 -6.69 8.59 -17.24
C VAL A 135 -6.17 9.89 -17.87
N ASN A 136 -5.77 10.84 -17.05
CA ASN A 136 -5.20 12.11 -17.49
C ASN A 136 -3.68 12.05 -17.81
N GLY A 137 -3.08 10.86 -17.83
CA GLY A 137 -1.68 10.66 -18.20
C GLY A 137 -0.66 11.27 -17.24
N LYS A 138 -1.05 11.53 -15.97
CA LYS A 138 -0.17 12.19 -14.98
C LYS A 138 0.90 11.27 -14.40
N GLY A 139 0.73 9.95 -14.54
CA GLY A 139 1.72 8.97 -14.12
C GLY A 139 1.30 8.17 -12.87
N PHE A 140 2.31 7.78 -12.09
CA PHE A 140 2.21 6.80 -11.00
C PHE A 140 1.38 7.32 -9.82
N SER A 141 0.36 6.54 -9.47
CA SER A 141 -0.42 6.78 -8.25
C SER A 141 -0.46 5.52 -7.40
N LEU A 142 -0.29 5.66 -6.08
CA LEU A 142 -0.44 4.56 -5.12
C LEU A 142 -1.40 4.95 -4.00
N VAL A 143 -2.33 4.05 -3.71
CA VAL A 143 -3.22 4.15 -2.55
C VAL A 143 -2.98 2.96 -1.63
N GLU A 144 -2.35 3.21 -0.49
CA GLU A 144 -2.20 2.23 0.60
C GLU A 144 -3.48 2.21 1.42
N VAL A 145 -4.07 1.03 1.54
CA VAL A 145 -5.31 0.79 2.29
C VAL A 145 -5.00 -0.08 3.50
N LEU A 146 -5.03 0.52 4.69
CA LEU A 146 -4.97 -0.24 5.93
C LEU A 146 -6.24 -1.07 6.08
N SER A 147 -6.07 -2.38 6.21
CA SER A 147 -7.15 -3.36 6.24
C SER A 147 -6.96 -4.36 7.38
N SER A 148 -8.04 -4.99 7.82
CA SER A 148 -7.99 -6.00 8.87
C SER A 148 -7.66 -7.40 8.33
N CYS A 149 -6.99 -8.19 9.16
CA CYS A 149 -6.85 -9.64 8.98
C CYS A 149 -7.25 -10.38 10.28
N PRO A 150 -8.58 -10.44 10.62
CA PRO A 150 -9.04 -10.95 11.90
C PRO A 150 -8.52 -12.34 12.22
N THR A 151 -8.56 -13.25 11.25
CA THR A 151 -8.14 -14.65 11.40
C THR A 151 -6.68 -14.75 11.85
N ASN A 152 -5.76 -14.08 11.15
CA ASN A 152 -4.33 -14.20 11.46
C ASN A 152 -3.89 -13.29 12.62
N TRP A 153 -4.70 -12.30 12.99
CA TRP A 153 -4.49 -11.52 14.22
C TRP A 153 -5.08 -12.21 15.46
N GLY A 154 -5.85 -13.31 15.29
CA GLY A 154 -6.55 -13.98 16.38
C GLY A 154 -7.64 -13.12 17.03
N LEU A 155 -8.25 -12.23 16.28
CA LEU A 155 -9.24 -11.25 16.74
C LEU A 155 -10.61 -11.51 16.12
N THR A 156 -11.67 -11.11 16.83
CA THR A 156 -12.98 -11.00 16.22
C THR A 156 -13.01 -9.86 15.21
N PRO A 157 -13.88 -9.89 14.18
CA PRO A 157 -13.96 -8.82 13.19
C PRO A 157 -14.09 -7.42 13.80
N LYS A 158 -14.91 -7.26 14.84
CA LYS A 158 -15.07 -5.98 15.54
C LYS A 158 -13.77 -5.53 16.20
N LYS A 159 -13.11 -6.39 16.96
CA LYS A 159 -11.83 -6.08 17.62
C LYS A 159 -10.71 -5.79 16.59
N ALA A 160 -10.75 -6.43 15.43
CA ALA A 160 -9.79 -6.16 14.37
C ALA A 160 -9.95 -4.75 13.78
N LEU A 161 -11.18 -4.23 13.69
CA LEU A 161 -11.41 -2.84 13.29
C LEU A 161 -10.92 -1.85 14.36
N GLU A 162 -11.17 -2.15 15.64
CA GLU A 162 -10.65 -1.37 16.78
C GLU A 162 -9.10 -1.38 16.80
N TRP A 163 -8.48 -2.52 16.52
CA TRP A 163 -7.02 -2.67 16.44
C TRP A 163 -6.39 -1.81 15.33
N ILE A 164 -7.09 -1.60 14.20
CA ILE A 164 -6.63 -0.65 13.17
C ILE A 164 -6.54 0.76 13.75
N ASP A 165 -7.56 1.21 14.49
CA ASP A 165 -7.57 2.54 15.10
C ASP A 165 -6.50 2.70 16.19
N GLU A 166 -6.35 1.68 17.04
CA GLU A 166 -5.48 1.75 18.21
C GLU A 166 -4.00 1.49 17.91
N LYS A 167 -3.69 0.68 16.90
CA LYS A 167 -2.32 0.20 16.62
C LYS A 167 -1.82 0.57 15.25
N MET A 168 -2.61 0.34 14.17
CA MET A 168 -2.12 0.58 12.83
C MET A 168 -2.05 2.07 12.50
N ILE A 169 -3.12 2.83 12.75
CA ILE A 169 -3.17 4.27 12.41
C ILE A 169 -2.09 5.08 13.14
N PRO A 170 -1.80 4.87 14.43
CA PRO A 170 -0.71 5.56 15.10
C PRO A 170 0.67 5.29 14.49
N TYR A 171 0.90 4.10 13.97
CA TYR A 171 2.16 3.73 13.31
C TYR A 171 2.19 4.11 11.83
N TYR A 172 1.07 3.96 11.14
CA TYR A 172 0.83 4.30 9.73
C TYR A 172 -0.19 5.43 9.63
N PRO A 173 0.18 6.70 9.88
CA PRO A 173 -0.77 7.81 9.85
C PRO A 173 -1.48 7.91 8.51
N LEU A 174 -2.80 8.18 8.55
CA LEU A 174 -3.60 8.39 7.35
C LEU A 174 -3.33 9.76 6.75
N GLY A 175 -3.34 9.87 5.43
CA GLY A 175 -3.17 11.15 4.76
C GLY A 175 -2.73 11.04 3.31
N VAL A 176 -2.51 12.20 2.72
CA VAL A 176 -1.88 12.35 1.40
C VAL A 176 -0.41 12.67 1.63
N TYR A 177 0.47 11.83 1.11
CA TYR A 177 1.92 11.94 1.26
C TYR A 177 2.57 12.66 0.09
N LYS A 178 1.92 12.61 -1.07
CA LYS A 178 2.31 13.37 -2.26
C LYS A 178 1.09 13.63 -3.13
N ASP A 179 1.00 14.84 -3.65
CA ASP A 179 -0.01 15.26 -4.61
C ASP A 179 0.56 16.41 -5.43
N ARG A 180 1.10 16.09 -6.60
CA ARG A 180 1.73 17.09 -7.47
C ARG A 180 0.73 18.10 -8.03
N SER A 181 -0.56 17.75 -8.08
CA SER A 181 -1.59 18.71 -8.50
C SER A 181 -1.79 19.87 -7.51
N LEU A 182 -1.28 19.75 -6.29
CA LEU A 182 -1.33 20.81 -5.27
C LEU A 182 -0.04 21.65 -5.24
N GLN A 183 1.09 21.11 -5.72
CA GLN A 183 2.40 21.79 -5.71
C GLN A 183 2.55 22.86 -6.79
N GLY A 184 1.69 22.89 -7.82
CA GLY A 184 1.72 23.90 -8.89
C GLY A 184 0.83 25.14 -8.66
N LYS A 185 0.44 25.42 -7.41
CA LYS A 185 -0.41 26.56 -7.04
C LYS A 185 0.28 27.59 -6.14
N GLU A 186 1.58 27.43 -5.94
CA GLU A 186 2.39 28.36 -5.09
C GLU A 186 3.32 29.27 -5.91
N ASP A 187 3.09 29.42 -7.25
CA ASP A 187 3.77 30.41 -8.09
C ASP A 187 2.84 31.53 -8.52
#